data_906d7ee4f0cb6cc3ec1397d712ba670d
#
_entry.id   906d7ee4f0cb6cc3ec1397d712ba670d
#
_cell.length_a   1.000
_cell.length_b   1.000
_cell.length_c   1.000
_cell.angle_alpha   90.00
_cell.angle_beta   90.00
_cell.angle_gamma   90.00
#
_symmetry.space_group_name_H-M   'P 1'
#
loop_
_entity.id
_entity.type
_entity.pdbx_description
1 polymer ?
#
loop_
_entity_poly.entity_id
_entity_poly.type
_entity_poly.pdbx_seq_one_letter_code
_entity_poly.pdbx_strand_id
1 'polypeptide(L)'
;SSDVCSSDLHTVGPMRAALLFVQELQKKELLLKTERVVCELMGSLGATGRGHATDKAVILGLAGKAPATVTGKESVEIPRQAEEDHVLNLARIKSIAFDPDRDMIFSADKVCAFHTNAMDLAALDQQGNCLLCRRYYSVGGGFIVAGSERDPDVPNEPVAVTKSKALPLPYVYGNGTELLELAIKNNLSFAQIARANERVHYTDEEIDKELDAVWDAMNDCINRGLETEGPMPGPFAVKRRAKHLAQRLKNVSSASDPLSVLDWINAWAFAVGEE
;
A
#
# COMPACT_ATOMS: atom_id res chain seq x y z
N SER A 1 13.20 4.68 -10.34
CA SER A 1 12.47 3.40 -10.43
C SER A 1 12.59 2.54 -9.17
N SER A 2 13.58 2.78 -8.29
CA SER A 2 13.71 2.09 -6.99
C SER A 2 12.67 2.56 -5.96
N ASP A 3 12.23 3.80 -6.04
CA ASP A 3 11.37 4.41 -5.02
C ASP A 3 9.91 3.93 -5.10
N VAL A 4 9.42 3.58 -6.28
CA VAL A 4 8.06 3.03 -6.46
C VAL A 4 7.94 1.63 -5.82
N CYS A 5 8.97 0.78 -5.97
CA CYS A 5 9.02 -0.52 -5.28
C CYS A 5 9.11 -0.38 -3.76
N SER A 6 9.77 0.67 -3.26
CA SER A 6 9.95 0.90 -1.83
C SER A 6 8.64 1.24 -1.12
N SER A 7 7.76 2.06 -1.72
CA SER A 7 6.48 2.42 -1.11
C SER A 7 5.53 1.22 -0.99
N ASP A 8 5.51 0.32 -1.98
CA ASP A 8 4.70 -0.89 -1.91
C ASP A 8 5.15 -1.84 -0.80
N LEU A 9 6.48 -2.01 -0.64
CA LEU A 9 7.07 -2.88 0.37
C LEU A 9 6.99 -2.31 1.78
N HIS A 10 7.26 -1.01 1.94
CA HIS A 10 7.44 -0.37 3.24
C HIS A 10 6.21 0.39 3.75
N THR A 11 5.22 0.63 2.90
CA THR A 11 4.00 1.38 3.25
C THR A 11 2.74 0.54 3.03
N VAL A 12 2.44 0.18 1.76
CA VAL A 12 1.19 -0.55 1.43
C VAL A 12 1.16 -1.93 2.09
N GLY A 13 2.26 -2.68 2.03
CA GLY A 13 2.38 -4.00 2.65
C GLY A 13 2.12 -3.96 4.16
N PRO A 14 2.89 -3.20 4.95
CA PRO A 14 2.68 -3.08 6.39
C PRO A 14 1.28 -2.57 6.79
N MET A 15 0.70 -1.62 6.05
CA MET A 15 -0.67 -1.17 6.29
C MET A 15 -1.69 -2.30 6.11
N ARG A 16 -1.54 -3.11 5.04
CA ARG A 16 -2.38 -4.27 4.80
C ARG A 16 -2.21 -5.35 5.87
N ALA A 17 -0.98 -5.62 6.29
CA ALA A 17 -0.69 -6.59 7.34
C ALA A 17 -1.37 -6.19 8.67
N ALA A 18 -1.26 -4.93 9.05
CA ALA A 18 -1.92 -4.40 10.25
C ALA A 18 -3.44 -4.45 10.15
N LEU A 19 -4.02 -4.16 8.97
CA LEU A 19 -5.46 -4.30 8.74
C LEU A 19 -5.92 -5.76 8.84
N LEU A 20 -5.19 -6.71 8.26
CA LEU A 20 -5.49 -8.15 8.35
C LEU A 20 -5.44 -8.63 9.81
N PHE A 21 -4.45 -8.17 10.57
CA PHE A 21 -4.33 -8.49 11.99
C PHE A 21 -5.56 -8.04 12.79
N VAL A 22 -6.01 -6.81 12.57
CA VAL A 22 -7.21 -6.28 13.23
C VAL A 22 -8.48 -7.05 12.82
N GLN A 23 -8.61 -7.39 11.54
CA GLN A 23 -9.72 -8.23 11.06
C GLN A 23 -9.70 -9.63 11.70
N GLU A 24 -8.52 -10.21 11.91
CA GLU A 24 -8.40 -11.47 12.63
C GLU A 24 -8.79 -11.35 14.10
N LEU A 25 -8.41 -10.26 14.79
CA LEU A 25 -8.87 -9.97 16.16
C LEU A 25 -10.39 -9.86 16.24
N GLN A 26 -11.03 -9.22 15.26
CA GLN A 26 -12.49 -9.15 15.19
C GLN A 26 -13.12 -10.53 14.99
N LYS A 27 -12.63 -11.29 14.01
CA LYS A 27 -13.14 -12.64 13.68
C LYS A 27 -13.01 -13.62 14.86
N LYS A 28 -11.96 -13.47 15.66
CA LYS A 28 -11.72 -14.32 16.85
C LYS A 28 -12.35 -13.75 18.15
N GLU A 29 -13.10 -12.64 18.05
CA GLU A 29 -13.74 -11.97 19.19
C GLU A 29 -12.73 -11.52 20.29
N LEU A 30 -11.49 -11.19 19.86
CA LEU A 30 -10.41 -10.76 20.74
C LEU A 30 -10.25 -9.23 20.78
N LEU A 31 -10.80 -8.50 19.83
CA LEU A 31 -10.60 -7.05 19.69
C LEU A 31 -11.00 -6.29 20.95
N LEU A 32 -12.15 -6.59 21.53
CA LEU A 32 -12.62 -5.91 22.76
C LEU A 32 -11.82 -6.29 24.02
N LYS A 33 -11.07 -7.40 23.97
CA LYS A 33 -10.17 -7.83 25.06
C LYS A 33 -8.77 -7.25 24.92
N THR A 34 -8.43 -6.70 23.75
CA THR A 34 -7.12 -6.13 23.47
C THR A 34 -6.97 -4.79 24.17
N GLU A 35 -5.97 -4.64 25.04
CA GLU A 35 -5.65 -3.40 25.74
C GLU A 35 -4.39 -2.73 25.21
N ARG A 36 -3.53 -3.49 24.53
CA ARG A 36 -2.30 -2.98 23.93
C ARG A 36 -1.97 -3.75 22.66
N VAL A 37 -1.43 -3.06 21.68
CA VAL A 37 -0.84 -3.68 20.46
C VAL A 37 0.62 -3.26 20.37
N VAL A 38 1.49 -4.23 20.11
CA VAL A 38 2.92 -4.00 19.87
C VAL A 38 3.24 -4.46 18.46
N CYS A 39 4.02 -3.66 17.74
CA CYS A 39 4.53 -3.98 16.41
C CYS A 39 6.05 -3.97 16.41
N GLU A 40 6.68 -5.07 16.00
CA GLU A 40 8.13 -5.12 15.75
C GLU A 40 8.38 -5.18 14.24
N LEU A 41 9.06 -4.16 13.72
CA LEU A 41 9.51 -4.06 12.34
C LEU A 41 10.95 -4.58 12.24
N MET A 42 11.18 -5.59 11.40
CA MET A 42 12.44 -6.32 11.34
C MET A 42 13.15 -6.15 9.99
N GLY A 43 14.45 -6.37 9.97
CA GLY A 43 15.31 -6.33 8.79
C GLY A 43 15.17 -5.00 8.04
N SER A 44 14.81 -5.02 6.75
CA SER A 44 14.69 -3.79 5.95
C SER A 44 13.57 -2.87 6.44
N LEU A 45 12.43 -3.40 6.93
CA LEU A 45 11.38 -2.59 7.54
C LEU A 45 11.87 -1.89 8.81
N GLY A 46 12.71 -2.55 9.61
CA GLY A 46 13.33 -1.98 10.81
C GLY A 46 14.37 -0.91 10.46
N ALA A 47 15.21 -1.16 9.45
CA ALA A 47 16.30 -0.27 9.07
C ALA A 47 15.84 1.05 8.43
N THR A 48 14.82 1.00 7.58
CA THR A 48 14.39 2.14 6.76
C THR A 48 12.95 2.60 7.03
N GLY A 49 12.24 1.91 7.90
CA GLY A 49 10.80 2.10 8.11
C GLY A 49 10.40 3.53 8.51
N ARG A 50 11.18 4.20 9.37
CA ARG A 50 10.91 5.62 9.74
C ARG A 50 11.01 6.55 8.53
N GLY A 51 11.99 6.32 7.64
CA GLY A 51 12.17 7.11 6.41
C GLY A 51 11.06 6.92 5.37
N HIS A 52 10.38 5.77 5.40
CA HIS A 52 9.29 5.42 4.50
C HIS A 52 7.91 5.49 5.15
N ALA A 53 7.80 6.06 6.36
CA ALA A 53 6.56 6.16 7.12
C ALA A 53 5.86 4.80 7.35
N THR A 54 6.64 3.72 7.52
CA THR A 54 6.12 2.37 7.78
C THR A 54 5.34 2.31 9.09
N ASP A 55 5.80 3.01 10.13
CA ASP A 55 5.11 3.21 11.40
C ASP A 55 3.72 3.82 11.22
N LYS A 56 3.62 4.90 10.44
CA LYS A 56 2.35 5.55 10.12
C LYS A 56 1.42 4.63 9.35
N ALA A 57 1.96 3.86 8.41
CA ALA A 57 1.19 2.88 7.66
C ALA A 57 0.61 1.77 8.56
N VAL A 58 1.40 1.27 9.52
CA VAL A 58 0.93 0.31 10.53
C VAL A 58 -0.18 0.90 11.39
N ILE A 59 0.00 2.13 11.91
CA ILE A 59 -1.02 2.83 12.70
C ILE A 59 -2.33 2.95 11.91
N LEU A 60 -2.28 3.33 10.63
CA LEU A 60 -3.44 3.41 9.76
C LEU A 60 -4.13 2.05 9.59
N GLY A 61 -3.37 0.98 9.36
CA GLY A 61 -3.91 -0.37 9.26
C GLY A 61 -4.57 -0.85 10.55
N LEU A 62 -3.95 -0.61 11.72
CA LEU A 62 -4.51 -0.90 13.03
C LEU A 62 -5.78 -0.09 13.32
N ALA A 63 -5.85 1.14 12.83
CA ALA A 63 -7.07 1.96 12.87
C ALA A 63 -8.17 1.49 11.90
N GLY A 64 -7.98 0.38 11.18
CA GLY A 64 -8.95 -0.20 10.27
C GLY A 64 -9.03 0.51 8.90
N LYS A 65 -7.96 1.21 8.50
CA LYS A 65 -7.88 1.84 7.17
C LYS A 65 -7.24 0.89 6.15
N ALA A 66 -7.75 0.93 4.93
CA ALA A 66 -7.17 0.20 3.81
C ALA A 66 -6.40 1.14 2.88
N PRO A 67 -5.31 0.68 2.24
CA PRO A 67 -4.53 1.51 1.31
C PRO A 67 -5.35 2.12 0.17
N ALA A 68 -6.36 1.38 -0.32
CA ALA A 68 -7.22 1.81 -1.42
C ALA A 68 -8.23 2.91 -1.04
N THR A 69 -8.51 3.11 0.25
CA THR A 69 -9.61 3.98 0.70
C THR A 69 -9.19 5.04 1.71
N VAL A 70 -7.95 5.01 2.20
CA VAL A 70 -7.44 6.05 3.09
C VAL A 70 -7.29 7.35 2.33
N THR A 71 -7.76 8.45 2.90
CA THR A 71 -7.61 9.78 2.32
C THR A 71 -6.30 10.44 2.76
N GLY A 72 -5.79 11.41 1.98
CA GLY A 72 -4.59 12.16 2.34
C GLY A 72 -4.72 12.85 3.71
N LYS A 73 -5.92 13.35 4.06
CA LYS A 73 -6.18 13.92 5.39
C LYS A 73 -6.05 12.87 6.50
N GLU A 74 -6.67 11.71 6.34
CA GLU A 74 -6.60 10.63 7.33
C GLU A 74 -5.18 10.06 7.49
N SER A 75 -4.40 10.03 6.40
CA SER A 75 -3.01 9.53 6.43
C SER A 75 -2.09 10.41 7.29
N VAL A 76 -2.44 11.67 7.50
CA VAL A 76 -1.71 12.59 8.37
C VAL A 76 -2.32 12.67 9.77
N GLU A 77 -3.65 12.81 9.87
CA GLU A 77 -4.33 13.05 11.15
C GLU A 77 -4.30 11.84 12.10
N ILE A 78 -4.55 10.63 11.60
CA ILE A 78 -4.63 9.43 12.45
C ILE A 78 -3.28 9.11 13.11
N PRO A 79 -2.14 9.06 12.37
CA PRO A 79 -0.84 8.87 13.01
C PRO A 79 -0.48 10.00 13.96
N ARG A 80 -0.74 11.27 13.60
CA ARG A 80 -0.48 12.42 14.46
C ARG A 80 -1.24 12.32 15.79
N GLN A 81 -2.53 11.97 15.75
CA GLN A 81 -3.32 11.77 16.97
C GLN A 81 -2.75 10.64 17.84
N ALA A 82 -2.34 9.53 17.23
CA ALA A 82 -1.73 8.44 17.97
C ALA A 82 -0.40 8.86 18.64
N GLU A 83 0.40 9.70 17.98
CA GLU A 83 1.65 10.26 18.50
C GLU A 83 1.41 11.29 19.62
N GLU A 84 0.44 12.20 19.47
CA GLU A 84 0.19 13.29 20.42
C GLU A 84 -0.63 12.83 21.63
N ASP A 85 -1.68 12.04 21.40
CA ASP A 85 -2.63 11.65 22.46
C ASP A 85 -2.25 10.33 23.14
N HIS A 86 -1.28 9.58 22.59
CA HIS A 86 -0.90 8.23 23.02
C HIS A 86 -2.10 7.26 23.07
N VAL A 87 -3.02 7.41 22.11
CA VAL A 87 -4.24 6.61 21.97
C VAL A 87 -4.42 6.18 20.52
N LEU A 88 -4.73 4.92 20.32
CA LEU A 88 -5.10 4.36 19.03
C LEU A 88 -6.54 3.85 19.07
N ASN A 89 -7.36 4.28 18.14
CA ASN A 89 -8.71 3.75 17.97
C ASN A 89 -8.68 2.49 17.08
N LEU A 90 -8.46 1.33 17.72
CA LEU A 90 -8.29 0.04 17.07
C LEU A 90 -9.54 -0.34 16.28
N ALA A 91 -9.41 -0.55 14.97
CA ALA A 91 -10.50 -0.83 14.02
C ALA A 91 -11.65 0.18 14.06
N ARG A 92 -11.47 1.38 14.61
CA ARG A 92 -12.53 2.37 14.91
C ARG A 92 -13.59 1.86 15.92
N ILE A 93 -13.27 0.83 16.68
CA ILE A 93 -14.21 0.17 17.61
C ILE A 93 -13.79 0.37 19.05
N LYS A 94 -12.50 0.23 19.34
CA LYS A 94 -11.97 0.31 20.72
C LYS A 94 -10.75 1.21 20.79
N SER A 95 -10.80 2.21 21.66
CA SER A 95 -9.62 3.01 22.00
C SER A 95 -8.73 2.24 22.97
N ILE A 96 -7.44 2.15 22.62
CA ILE A 96 -6.40 1.53 23.46
C ILE A 96 -5.27 2.52 23.69
N ALA A 97 -4.53 2.36 24.80
CA ALA A 97 -3.28 3.08 25.00
C ALA A 97 -2.25 2.63 23.97
N PHE A 98 -1.66 3.57 23.25
CA PHE A 98 -0.67 3.30 22.22
C PHE A 98 0.36 4.41 22.19
N ASP A 99 1.60 4.06 22.45
CA ASP A 99 2.74 4.96 22.41
C ASP A 99 3.69 4.50 21.30
N PRO A 100 3.79 5.22 20.17
CA PRO A 100 4.65 4.82 19.05
C PRO A 100 6.11 4.61 19.45
N ASP A 101 6.64 5.34 20.43
CA ASP A 101 8.03 5.17 20.87
C ASP A 101 8.25 3.88 21.67
N ARG A 102 7.21 3.34 22.27
CA ARG A 102 7.25 2.11 23.06
C ARG A 102 6.69 0.91 22.30
N ASP A 103 5.63 1.12 21.53
CA ASP A 103 4.82 0.05 20.93
C ASP A 103 5.20 -0.24 19.48
N MET A 104 6.03 0.63 18.85
CA MET A 104 6.64 0.41 17.53
C MET A 104 8.14 0.17 17.68
N ILE A 105 8.57 -1.08 17.56
CA ILE A 105 9.96 -1.50 17.73
C ILE A 105 10.62 -1.64 16.36
N PHE A 106 11.80 -1.03 16.19
CA PHE A 106 12.58 -1.09 14.95
C PHE A 106 13.84 -1.93 15.16
N SER A 107 13.81 -3.19 14.70
CA SER A 107 14.87 -4.18 14.85
C SER A 107 15.55 -4.45 13.49
N ALA A 108 16.43 -3.52 13.09
CA ALA A 108 17.14 -3.60 11.81
C ALA A 108 18.08 -4.81 11.68
N ASP A 109 18.63 -5.26 12.80
CA ASP A 109 19.54 -6.39 12.94
C ASP A 109 18.85 -7.75 12.93
N LYS A 110 17.53 -7.77 13.15
CA LYS A 110 16.75 -9.01 13.19
C LYS A 110 16.23 -9.35 11.79
N VAL A 111 16.90 -10.28 11.12
CA VAL A 111 16.53 -10.71 9.77
C VAL A 111 15.87 -12.09 9.82
N CYS A 112 14.67 -12.20 9.27
CA CYS A 112 13.95 -13.47 9.16
C CYS A 112 14.42 -14.28 7.95
N ALA A 113 14.46 -15.61 8.09
CA ALA A 113 14.96 -16.49 7.05
C ALA A 113 14.15 -16.46 5.74
N PHE A 114 12.83 -16.28 5.84
CA PHE A 114 11.97 -16.27 4.66
C PHE A 114 12.08 -14.97 3.86
N HIS A 115 12.04 -13.79 4.53
CA HIS A 115 12.10 -12.50 3.84
C HIS A 115 12.59 -11.39 4.77
N THR A 116 13.34 -10.43 4.22
CA THR A 116 13.92 -9.31 5.00
C THR A 116 12.90 -8.29 5.47
N ASN A 117 11.74 -8.18 4.79
CA ASN A 117 10.67 -7.25 5.16
C ASN A 117 9.64 -7.96 6.04
N ALA A 118 10.01 -8.23 7.27
CA ALA A 118 9.17 -8.92 8.23
C ALA A 118 8.65 -7.96 9.31
N MET A 119 7.45 -8.25 9.83
CA MET A 119 6.87 -7.55 10.96
C MET A 119 6.08 -8.51 11.85
N ASP A 120 6.22 -8.35 13.16
CA ASP A 120 5.43 -9.05 14.16
C ASP A 120 4.40 -8.09 14.76
N LEU A 121 3.16 -8.55 14.88
CA LEU A 121 2.09 -7.86 15.58
C LEU A 121 1.61 -8.71 16.75
N ALA A 122 1.51 -8.12 17.92
CA ALA A 122 1.04 -8.77 19.15
C ALA A 122 -0.07 -7.93 19.79
N ALA A 123 -1.22 -8.55 20.02
CA ALA A 123 -2.30 -8.00 20.83
C ALA A 123 -2.23 -8.57 22.24
N LEU A 124 -2.22 -7.69 23.23
CA LEU A 124 -2.07 -8.04 24.63
C LEU A 124 -3.33 -7.67 25.43
N ASP A 125 -3.66 -8.48 26.45
CA ASP A 125 -4.71 -8.17 27.42
C ASP A 125 -4.24 -7.21 28.51
N GLN A 126 -5.11 -6.91 29.47
CA GLN A 126 -4.81 -6.03 30.61
C GLN A 126 -3.68 -6.55 31.50
N GLN A 127 -3.45 -7.85 31.53
CA GLN A 127 -2.37 -8.49 32.30
C GLN A 127 -1.07 -8.61 31.51
N GLY A 128 -1.07 -8.20 30.22
CA GLY A 128 0.08 -8.31 29.32
C GLY A 128 0.23 -9.69 28.66
N ASN A 129 -0.75 -10.57 28.78
CA ASN A 129 -0.71 -11.86 28.10
C ASN A 129 -1.01 -11.67 26.60
N CYS A 130 -0.31 -12.42 25.74
CA CYS A 130 -0.57 -12.41 24.30
C CYS A 130 -1.92 -13.09 23.98
N LEU A 131 -2.85 -12.31 23.43
CA LEU A 131 -4.13 -12.79 22.90
C LEU A 131 -3.99 -13.32 21.48
N LEU A 132 -3.19 -12.64 20.67
CA LEU A 132 -2.89 -12.98 19.28
C LEU A 132 -1.52 -12.42 18.90
N CYS A 133 -0.66 -13.29 18.39
CA CYS A 133 0.64 -12.92 17.83
C CYS A 133 0.70 -13.40 16.40
N ARG A 134 1.13 -12.53 15.45
CA ARG A 134 1.25 -12.85 14.03
C ARG A 134 2.49 -12.23 13.43
N ARG A 135 3.16 -13.01 12.60
CA ARG A 135 4.22 -12.52 11.71
C ARG A 135 3.69 -12.36 10.30
N TYR A 136 4.06 -11.24 9.69
CA TYR A 136 3.76 -10.93 8.30
C TYR A 136 5.02 -10.56 7.56
N TYR A 137 5.04 -10.87 6.26
CA TYR A 137 6.10 -10.52 5.34
C TYR A 137 5.55 -9.69 4.20
N SER A 138 6.13 -8.50 3.97
CA SER A 138 5.82 -7.69 2.80
C SER A 138 6.72 -8.11 1.64
N VAL A 139 6.12 -8.75 0.62
CA VAL A 139 6.88 -9.42 -0.45
C VAL A 139 6.90 -8.67 -1.79
N GLY A 140 6.35 -7.46 -1.84
CA GLY A 140 6.29 -6.59 -3.02
C GLY A 140 4.89 -6.47 -3.60
N GLY A 141 4.65 -5.41 -4.39
CA GLY A 141 3.34 -5.14 -4.99
C GLY A 141 2.20 -4.98 -3.98
N GLY A 142 2.51 -4.66 -2.73
CA GLY A 142 1.53 -4.64 -1.63
C GLY A 142 1.03 -6.03 -1.19
N PHE A 143 1.64 -7.11 -1.67
CA PHE A 143 1.30 -8.48 -1.24
C PHE A 143 1.90 -8.80 0.12
N ILE A 144 1.15 -9.56 0.89
CA ILE A 144 1.49 -9.99 2.25
C ILE A 144 1.44 -11.50 2.33
N VAL A 145 2.46 -12.07 2.97
CA VAL A 145 2.49 -13.48 3.38
C VAL A 145 2.44 -13.52 4.91
N ALA A 146 1.52 -14.28 5.47
CA ALA A 146 1.49 -14.52 6.92
C ALA A 146 2.35 -15.74 7.27
N GLY A 147 3.09 -15.64 8.37
CA GLY A 147 3.74 -16.79 8.98
C GLY A 147 2.71 -17.78 9.53
N SER A 148 3.09 -19.07 9.62
CA SER A 148 2.20 -20.08 10.19
C SER A 148 1.99 -19.86 11.69
N GLU A 149 0.87 -20.36 12.21
CA GLU A 149 0.59 -20.27 13.67
C GLU A 149 1.55 -21.13 14.51
N ARG A 150 2.17 -22.16 13.90
CA ARG A 150 3.07 -23.08 14.60
C ARG A 150 4.52 -22.62 14.54
N ASP A 151 4.92 -22.06 13.42
CA ASP A 151 6.27 -21.57 13.19
C ASP A 151 6.19 -20.27 12.35
N PRO A 152 6.42 -19.10 12.96
CA PRO A 152 6.34 -17.84 12.27
C PRO A 152 7.31 -17.71 11.09
N ASP A 153 8.43 -18.46 11.10
CA ASP A 153 9.41 -18.44 10.02
C ASP A 153 9.03 -19.32 8.83
N VAL A 154 7.99 -20.16 8.98
CA VAL A 154 7.41 -20.92 7.89
C VAL A 154 6.21 -20.14 7.34
N PRO A 155 6.29 -19.64 6.10
CA PRO A 155 5.18 -18.90 5.52
C PRO A 155 3.99 -19.82 5.26
N ASN A 156 2.81 -19.32 5.56
CA ASN A 156 1.58 -19.87 4.98
C ASN A 156 1.55 -19.54 3.47
N GLU A 157 0.63 -20.14 2.74
CA GLU A 157 0.35 -19.66 1.38
C GLU A 157 0.09 -18.15 1.41
N PRO A 158 0.53 -17.41 0.36
CA PRO A 158 0.27 -15.97 0.28
C PRO A 158 -1.18 -15.70 0.61
N VAL A 159 -1.43 -14.72 1.47
CA VAL A 159 -2.78 -14.21 1.68
C VAL A 159 -3.15 -13.50 0.38
N ALA A 160 -3.56 -14.29 -0.59
CA ALA A 160 -4.07 -13.78 -1.85
C ALA A 160 -5.33 -12.98 -1.52
N VAL A 161 -5.39 -11.79 -2.05
CA VAL A 161 -6.60 -10.95 -2.01
C VAL A 161 -7.76 -11.67 -2.71
N THR A 162 -7.45 -12.69 -3.49
CA THR A 162 -8.40 -13.61 -4.11
C THR A 162 -7.83 -15.03 -4.11
N LYS A 163 -8.55 -15.96 -3.47
CA LYS A 163 -8.40 -17.40 -3.74
C LYS A 163 -8.95 -17.71 -5.12
N SER A 164 -8.31 -17.25 -6.17
CA SER A 164 -8.59 -17.84 -7.47
C SER A 164 -7.73 -19.10 -7.57
N LYS A 165 -8.37 -20.27 -7.67
CA LYS A 165 -7.70 -21.45 -8.23
C LYS A 165 -7.03 -20.96 -9.50
N ALA A 166 -5.73 -21.21 -9.65
CA ALA A 166 -5.00 -20.86 -10.87
C ALA A 166 -5.68 -21.61 -12.04
N LEU A 167 -6.58 -20.92 -12.71
CA LEU A 167 -7.19 -21.43 -13.93
C LEU A 167 -6.16 -21.24 -15.07
N PRO A 168 -6.08 -22.16 -16.04
CA PRO A 168 -5.14 -22.02 -17.13
C PRO A 168 -5.46 -20.76 -17.94
N LEU A 169 -4.48 -19.87 -18.07
CA LEU A 169 -4.61 -18.66 -18.88
C LEU A 169 -4.61 -18.99 -20.37
N PRO A 170 -5.46 -18.35 -21.20
CA PRO A 170 -5.47 -18.51 -22.65
C PRO A 170 -4.13 -18.16 -23.30
N TYR A 171 -3.45 -17.13 -22.76
CA TYR A 171 -2.20 -16.61 -23.29
C TYR A 171 -1.17 -16.51 -22.17
N VAL A 172 -0.21 -17.44 -22.12
CA VAL A 172 0.88 -17.46 -21.15
C VAL A 172 2.12 -16.86 -21.76
N TYR A 173 2.76 -15.90 -21.09
CA TYR A 173 4.03 -15.30 -21.49
C TYR A 173 4.84 -14.92 -20.25
N GLY A 174 6.15 -15.05 -20.35
CA GLY A 174 7.08 -14.72 -19.28
C GLY A 174 7.88 -13.43 -19.51
N ASN A 175 7.82 -12.89 -20.75
CA ASN A 175 8.56 -11.69 -21.13
C ASN A 175 7.90 -10.96 -22.31
N GLY A 176 8.41 -9.75 -22.65
CA GLY A 176 7.86 -8.91 -23.70
C GLY A 176 7.99 -9.48 -25.12
N THR A 177 9.02 -10.28 -25.38
CA THR A 177 9.21 -10.94 -26.69
C THR A 177 8.12 -11.99 -26.93
N GLU A 178 7.87 -12.84 -25.95
CA GLU A 178 6.81 -13.84 -26.01
C GLU A 178 5.42 -13.20 -26.16
N LEU A 179 5.16 -12.09 -25.45
CA LEU A 179 3.91 -11.33 -25.59
C LEU A 179 3.76 -10.77 -27.01
N LEU A 180 4.83 -10.25 -27.59
CA LEU A 180 4.82 -9.74 -28.98
C LEU A 180 4.57 -10.86 -29.99
N GLU A 181 5.23 -12.00 -29.84
CA GLU A 181 5.02 -13.18 -30.68
C GLU A 181 3.57 -13.69 -30.62
N LEU A 182 3.00 -13.76 -29.41
CA LEU A 182 1.60 -14.12 -29.22
C LEU A 182 0.64 -13.13 -29.88
N ALA A 183 0.93 -11.83 -29.77
CA ALA A 183 0.13 -10.78 -30.40
C ALA A 183 0.14 -10.91 -31.93
N ILE A 184 1.31 -11.07 -32.52
CA ILE A 184 1.48 -11.26 -33.96
C ILE A 184 0.80 -12.54 -34.44
N LYS A 185 1.09 -13.67 -33.77
CA LYS A 185 0.56 -14.98 -34.14
C LYS A 185 -0.97 -15.05 -34.13
N ASN A 186 -1.59 -14.38 -33.16
CA ASN A 186 -3.04 -14.42 -32.99
C ASN A 186 -3.77 -13.19 -33.58
N ASN A 187 -3.04 -12.26 -34.16
CA ASN A 187 -3.56 -10.98 -34.66
C ASN A 187 -4.37 -10.23 -33.59
N LEU A 188 -3.81 -10.15 -32.38
CA LEU A 188 -4.41 -9.49 -31.23
C LEU A 188 -3.53 -8.33 -30.74
N SER A 189 -4.15 -7.29 -30.19
CA SER A 189 -3.42 -6.27 -29.43
C SER A 189 -3.03 -6.83 -28.05
N PHE A 190 -2.06 -6.18 -27.40
CA PHE A 190 -1.70 -6.51 -26.00
C PHE A 190 -2.90 -6.36 -25.06
N ALA A 191 -3.72 -5.33 -25.26
CA ALA A 191 -4.95 -5.14 -24.48
C ALA A 191 -5.94 -6.29 -24.63
N GLN A 192 -6.09 -6.82 -25.84
CA GLN A 192 -6.96 -7.97 -26.11
C GLN A 192 -6.42 -9.25 -25.44
N ILE A 193 -5.10 -9.46 -25.46
CA ILE A 193 -4.46 -10.59 -24.78
C ILE A 193 -4.66 -10.46 -23.25
N ALA A 194 -4.40 -9.28 -22.67
CA ALA A 194 -4.61 -9.03 -21.26
C ALA A 194 -6.06 -9.27 -20.85
N ARG A 195 -7.02 -8.69 -21.59
CA ARG A 195 -8.45 -8.88 -21.33
C ARG A 195 -8.88 -10.35 -21.44
N ALA A 196 -8.35 -11.09 -22.41
CA ALA A 196 -8.65 -12.51 -22.54
C ALA A 196 -8.16 -13.34 -21.34
N ASN A 197 -7.00 -12.98 -20.77
CA ASN A 197 -6.48 -13.59 -19.57
C ASN A 197 -7.34 -13.24 -18.33
N GLU A 198 -7.78 -11.97 -18.19
CA GLU A 198 -8.64 -11.54 -17.09
C GLU A 198 -10.03 -12.20 -17.13
N ARG A 199 -10.58 -12.46 -18.33
CA ARG A 199 -11.87 -13.14 -18.50
C ARG A 199 -11.94 -14.56 -17.92
N VAL A 200 -10.81 -15.14 -17.57
CA VAL A 200 -10.77 -16.44 -16.86
C VAL A 200 -11.35 -16.30 -15.45
N HIS A 201 -11.27 -15.11 -14.87
CA HIS A 201 -11.65 -14.84 -13.48
C HIS A 201 -12.84 -13.87 -13.35
N TYR A 202 -13.03 -12.99 -14.34
CA TYR A 202 -13.98 -11.87 -14.29
C TYR A 202 -14.81 -11.78 -15.55
N THR A 203 -16.02 -11.24 -15.43
CA THR A 203 -16.83 -10.83 -16.58
C THR A 203 -16.29 -9.54 -17.21
N ASP A 204 -16.70 -9.21 -18.43
CA ASP A 204 -16.28 -7.95 -19.08
C ASP A 204 -16.75 -6.74 -18.27
N GLU A 205 -17.93 -6.77 -17.71
CA GLU A 205 -18.49 -5.71 -16.87
C GLU A 205 -17.67 -5.50 -15.59
N GLU A 206 -17.21 -6.59 -14.97
CA GLU A 206 -16.32 -6.51 -13.79
C GLU A 206 -14.97 -5.94 -14.16
N ILE A 207 -14.37 -6.38 -15.28
CA ILE A 207 -13.09 -5.85 -15.78
C ILE A 207 -13.21 -4.34 -16.05
N ASP A 208 -14.25 -3.91 -16.76
CA ASP A 208 -14.44 -2.50 -17.08
C ASP A 208 -14.65 -1.66 -15.82
N LYS A 209 -15.45 -2.14 -14.87
CA LYS A 209 -15.67 -1.47 -13.59
C LYS A 209 -14.38 -1.30 -12.78
N GLU A 210 -13.53 -2.32 -12.73
CA GLU A 210 -12.24 -2.23 -12.02
C GLU A 210 -11.26 -1.28 -12.73
N LEU A 211 -11.23 -1.29 -14.07
CA LEU A 211 -10.41 -0.35 -14.86
C LEU A 211 -10.89 1.10 -14.67
N ASP A 212 -12.20 1.33 -14.69
CA ASP A 212 -12.79 2.64 -14.44
C ASP A 212 -12.45 3.13 -13.02
N ALA A 213 -12.53 2.26 -12.01
CA ALA A 213 -12.17 2.61 -10.64
C ALA A 213 -10.68 3.01 -10.50
N VAL A 214 -9.77 2.33 -11.21
CA VAL A 214 -8.35 2.70 -11.25
C VAL A 214 -8.16 4.05 -11.95
N TRP A 215 -8.86 4.27 -13.06
CA TRP A 215 -8.80 5.54 -13.79
C TRP A 215 -9.34 6.70 -12.96
N ASP A 216 -10.48 6.52 -12.31
CA ASP A 216 -11.08 7.56 -11.46
C ASP A 216 -10.15 7.94 -10.30
N ALA A 217 -9.56 6.94 -9.63
CA ALA A 217 -8.59 7.19 -8.56
C ALA A 217 -7.36 7.96 -9.06
N MET A 218 -6.83 7.62 -10.25
CA MET A 218 -5.70 8.31 -10.85
C MET A 218 -6.06 9.73 -11.25
N ASN A 219 -7.21 9.92 -11.89
CA ASN A 219 -7.70 11.22 -12.32
C ASN A 219 -7.95 12.16 -11.14
N ASP A 220 -8.56 11.65 -10.08
CA ASP A 220 -8.78 12.40 -8.83
C ASP A 220 -7.44 12.80 -8.17
N CYS A 221 -6.47 11.89 -8.13
CA CYS A 221 -5.13 12.17 -7.62
C CYS A 221 -4.45 13.29 -8.42
N ILE A 222 -4.48 13.21 -9.76
CA ILE A 222 -3.93 14.25 -10.64
C ILE A 222 -4.61 15.60 -10.37
N ASN A 223 -5.93 15.63 -10.32
CA ASN A 223 -6.69 16.86 -10.11
C ASN A 223 -6.35 17.51 -8.77
N ARG A 224 -6.32 16.72 -7.68
CA ARG A 224 -5.92 17.22 -6.35
C ARG A 224 -4.50 17.75 -6.35
N GLY A 225 -3.55 17.03 -6.96
CA GLY A 225 -2.15 17.45 -7.05
C GLY A 225 -1.94 18.73 -7.88
N LEU A 226 -2.75 18.93 -8.92
CA LEU A 226 -2.75 20.17 -9.72
C LEU A 226 -3.35 21.36 -8.98
N GLU A 227 -4.14 21.17 -7.95
CA GLU A 227 -4.80 22.21 -7.16
C GLU A 227 -4.09 22.51 -5.85
N THR A 228 -3.36 21.52 -5.29
CA THR A 228 -2.75 21.64 -3.97
C THR A 228 -1.52 22.55 -3.99
N GLU A 229 -1.42 23.42 -3.00
CA GLU A 229 -0.30 24.36 -2.79
C GLU A 229 0.46 24.08 -1.48
N GLY A 230 1.57 24.78 -1.31
CA GLY A 230 2.39 24.72 -0.11
C GLY A 230 3.47 23.62 -0.17
N PRO A 231 4.18 23.42 0.93
CA PRO A 231 5.20 22.37 1.02
C PRO A 231 4.56 20.99 1.16
N MET A 232 5.25 19.98 0.66
CA MET A 232 4.93 18.58 0.94
C MET A 232 5.17 18.29 2.44
N PRO A 233 4.38 17.39 3.04
CA PRO A 233 4.66 16.91 4.39
C PRO A 233 6.01 16.19 4.45
N GLY A 234 6.71 16.33 5.58
CA GLY A 234 8.00 15.69 5.80
C GLY A 234 9.10 16.67 6.20
N PRO A 235 10.28 16.17 6.60
CA PRO A 235 11.34 17.00 7.19
C PRO A 235 11.99 17.98 6.20
N PHE A 236 11.87 17.75 4.90
CA PHE A 236 12.52 18.58 3.87
C PHE A 236 11.62 19.68 3.33
N ALA A 237 10.33 19.71 3.67
CA ALA A 237 9.37 20.72 3.23
C ALA A 237 9.47 21.04 1.72
N VAL A 238 9.56 20.03 0.87
CA VAL A 238 9.74 20.16 -0.58
C VAL A 238 8.57 20.94 -1.17
N LYS A 239 8.84 21.96 -1.98
CA LYS A 239 7.80 22.78 -2.61
C LYS A 239 7.08 22.00 -3.72
N ARG A 240 5.75 22.04 -3.73
CA ARG A 240 4.95 21.55 -4.83
C ARG A 240 5.13 22.42 -6.08
N ARG A 241 5.17 21.78 -7.25
CA ARG A 241 5.45 22.40 -8.55
C ARG A 241 4.33 22.18 -9.57
N ALA A 242 3.54 21.14 -9.40
CA ALA A 242 2.52 20.69 -10.35
C ALA A 242 1.55 21.81 -10.75
N LYS A 243 0.98 22.50 -9.77
CA LYS A 243 0.04 23.62 -10.02
C LYS A 243 0.66 24.72 -10.85
N HIS A 244 1.87 25.14 -10.49
CA HIS A 244 2.57 26.22 -11.20
C HIS A 244 2.90 25.84 -12.66
N LEU A 245 3.37 24.59 -12.87
CA LEU A 245 3.64 24.08 -14.21
C LEU A 245 2.36 24.04 -15.05
N ALA A 246 1.26 23.51 -14.52
CA ALA A 246 -0.01 23.45 -15.24
C ALA A 246 -0.56 24.86 -15.59
N GLN A 247 -0.44 25.83 -14.69
CA GLN A 247 -0.84 27.21 -14.95
C GLN A 247 -0.03 27.83 -16.08
N ARG A 248 1.28 27.60 -16.10
CA ARG A 248 2.13 28.06 -17.20
C ARG A 248 1.73 27.44 -18.54
N LEU A 249 1.48 26.14 -18.56
CA LEU A 249 1.10 25.40 -19.78
C LEU A 249 -0.27 25.85 -20.33
N LYS A 250 -1.23 26.17 -19.46
CA LYS A 250 -2.54 26.72 -19.87
C LYS A 250 -2.41 28.10 -20.57
N ASN A 251 -1.38 28.86 -20.22
CA ASN A 251 -1.15 30.21 -20.78
C ASN A 251 -0.28 30.20 -22.05
N VAL A 252 0.35 29.07 -22.37
CA VAL A 252 1.12 28.92 -23.61
C VAL A 252 0.19 28.38 -24.69
N SER A 253 -0.22 29.21 -25.63
CA SER A 253 -1.02 28.82 -26.79
C SER A 253 -0.16 28.01 -27.78
N SER A 254 0.09 26.74 -27.52
CA SER A 254 0.92 25.95 -28.39
C SER A 254 0.34 24.56 -28.69
N ALA A 255 -0.77 24.54 -29.39
CA ALA A 255 -1.21 23.31 -30.10
C ALA A 255 -0.18 22.80 -31.15
N SER A 256 0.91 23.54 -31.37
CA SER A 256 1.91 23.27 -32.42
C SER A 256 3.31 22.89 -31.88
N ASP A 257 3.56 22.99 -30.59
CA ASP A 257 4.87 22.62 -30.00
C ASP A 257 4.83 21.17 -29.45
N PRO A 258 5.58 20.23 -30.11
CA PRO A 258 5.66 18.85 -29.62
C PRO A 258 6.19 18.74 -28.18
N LEU A 259 6.98 19.70 -27.69
CA LEU A 259 7.52 19.73 -26.34
C LEU A 259 6.45 20.02 -25.29
N SER A 260 5.37 20.70 -25.66
CA SER A 260 4.25 20.99 -24.73
C SER A 260 3.58 19.71 -24.23
N VAL A 261 3.58 18.63 -25.01
CA VAL A 261 3.05 17.31 -24.58
C VAL A 261 3.93 16.74 -23.46
N LEU A 262 5.25 16.84 -23.59
CA LEU A 262 6.19 16.38 -22.57
C LEU A 262 6.05 17.20 -21.27
N ASP A 263 5.82 18.49 -21.38
CA ASP A 263 5.60 19.36 -20.24
C ASP A 263 4.31 19.02 -19.49
N TRP A 264 3.23 18.69 -20.21
CA TRP A 264 1.99 18.18 -19.60
C TRP A 264 2.21 16.84 -18.91
N ILE A 265 2.94 15.90 -19.52
CA ILE A 265 3.29 14.61 -18.89
C ILE A 265 4.06 14.86 -17.57
N ASN A 266 5.03 15.80 -17.58
CA ASN A 266 5.74 16.19 -16.38
C ASN A 266 4.83 16.82 -15.31
N ALA A 267 3.90 17.70 -15.71
CA ALA A 267 2.96 18.31 -14.79
C ALA A 267 2.06 17.27 -14.09
N TRP A 268 1.55 16.28 -14.83
CA TRP A 268 0.76 15.19 -14.28
C TRP A 268 1.57 14.25 -13.39
N ALA A 269 2.82 13.94 -13.78
CA ALA A 269 3.73 13.14 -12.96
C ALA A 269 4.04 13.83 -11.62
N PHE A 270 4.29 15.16 -11.65
CA PHE A 270 4.46 15.93 -10.43
C PHE A 270 3.16 15.98 -9.61
N ALA A 271 2.00 16.13 -10.24
CA ALA A 271 0.72 16.14 -9.53
C ALA A 271 0.53 14.86 -8.72
N VAL A 272 0.77 13.69 -9.33
CA VAL A 272 0.68 12.39 -8.64
C VAL A 272 1.75 12.23 -7.56
N GLY A 273 2.98 12.67 -7.81
CA GLY A 273 4.08 12.53 -6.86
C GLY A 273 4.05 13.52 -5.69
N GLU A 274 3.30 14.60 -5.82
CA GLU A 274 3.22 15.69 -4.85
C GLU A 274 1.88 15.70 -4.07
N GLU A 275 0.88 14.91 -4.48
CA GLU A 275 -0.42 14.81 -3.81
C GLU A 275 -0.31 14.01 -2.51
#